data_51034792b846c87d032fc5926e2991b6
#
_entry.id   51034792b846c87d032fc5926e2991b6
#
_cell.length_a   1.000
_cell.length_b   1.000
_cell.length_c   1.000
_cell.angle_alpha   90.00
_cell.angle_beta   90.00
_cell.angle_gamma   90.00
#
_symmetry.space_group_name_H-M   'P 1'
#
loop_
_entity.id
_entity.type
_entity.pdbx_description
1 polymer ?
#
loop_
_entity_poly.entity_id
_entity_poly.type
_entity_poly.pdbx_seq_one_letter_code
_entity_poly.pdbx_strand_id
1 'polypeptide(L)'
;VKDSIYHIKAPETGLYALRVIPGVKVRSNVSKFLYSTCFKVLTRSLPSNLSEVAILDAMSGQPLQGVVLSFFDRQNKQLLTATTNTEGKVQFASSEKYRYLTAAKGNDTAMPQMYLWGGDYNFADHSKPVSVVTLLTDRSVYRPGQTVYVKGIAYEQYPDSAHVIAGQEYTLTLSDANGQEISAKKLRTNDFGSFTAEFVLPSVCLNGTFSLNTQNGFRSIRVEDYKRPTFDITFEPVTESYRLGDRVELKGSVKTFSGVPLQDIPVTYTITRSLYTWRMWGMNPVILASDTVRLGVDGNFEIPVDLKPDTSNPDLGDGDNTSLYYDYKVQLSVTNVAGETQTSETSLRAGKTSLLLFADISGLICKDDSVKATFRVNNLDRKPVSVEGSYRLFLISDYQKSKPLKEQDVSDQPALSGSFRSNEEILFSDWKKLPSGAYKLVASVKDDQGRKVDAEKVVILFASDDKRPPVSMPLWCYEVNTRFDAAHPALFYFGTSEKDTYVLMDVFCGNKHLESKLLHLSDSLVRFEYPYREAYGNGLGITFVFVRKGVVYEQEVSLIKRL
;
A
#
# COMPACT_ATOMS: atom_id res chain seq x y z
N VAL A 1 0.99 0.84 27.56
CA VAL A 1 -0.09 -0.13 27.82
C VAL A 1 0.55 -1.50 27.71
N LYS A 2 0.47 -2.33 28.76
CA LYS A 2 0.94 -3.72 28.69
C LYS A 2 -0.23 -4.57 28.21
N ASP A 3 -0.09 -5.17 27.05
CA ASP A 3 -1.03 -6.17 26.54
C ASP A 3 -0.77 -7.51 27.23
N SER A 4 -1.85 -8.22 27.56
CA SER A 4 -1.78 -9.55 28.17
C SER A 4 -2.60 -10.52 27.33
N ILE A 5 -1.99 -11.66 26.99
CA ILE A 5 -2.63 -12.73 26.24
C ILE A 5 -3.04 -13.83 27.24
N TYR A 6 -4.31 -14.20 27.23
CA TYR A 6 -4.85 -15.31 28.01
C TYR A 6 -5.31 -16.42 27.08
N HIS A 7 -4.81 -17.63 27.32
CA HIS A 7 -5.26 -18.82 26.62
C HIS A 7 -6.40 -19.47 27.38
N ILE A 8 -7.57 -19.56 26.75
CA ILE A 8 -8.75 -20.21 27.31
C ILE A 8 -8.95 -21.53 26.56
N LYS A 9 -9.08 -22.64 27.31
CA LYS A 9 -9.44 -23.92 26.69
C LYS A 9 -10.84 -23.78 26.07
N ALA A 10 -10.97 -24.20 24.80
CA ALA A 10 -12.25 -24.18 24.10
C ALA A 10 -13.29 -24.98 24.91
N PRO A 11 -14.43 -24.36 25.28
CA PRO A 11 -15.52 -25.07 25.94
C PRO A 11 -16.20 -26.03 24.93
N GLU A 12 -17.14 -26.85 25.41
CA GLU A 12 -18.04 -27.66 24.58
C GLU A 12 -18.81 -26.75 23.59
N THR A 13 -19.43 -27.34 22.57
CA THR A 13 -20.23 -26.57 21.61
C THR A 13 -21.34 -25.77 22.30
N GLY A 14 -21.48 -24.51 21.98
CA GLY A 14 -22.49 -23.63 22.56
C GLY A 14 -22.17 -22.14 22.46
N LEU A 15 -23.09 -21.31 22.94
CA LEU A 15 -22.92 -19.86 23.05
C LEU A 15 -22.43 -19.50 24.46
N TYR A 16 -21.36 -18.78 24.57
CA TYR A 16 -20.73 -18.35 25.80
C TYR A 16 -20.62 -16.83 25.88
N ALA A 17 -20.74 -16.31 27.08
CA ALA A 17 -20.45 -14.93 27.40
C ALA A 17 -19.12 -14.83 28.16
N LEU A 18 -18.08 -14.34 27.50
CA LEU A 18 -16.82 -14.02 28.18
C LEU A 18 -16.95 -12.64 28.81
N ARG A 19 -16.75 -12.57 30.11
CA ARG A 19 -16.75 -11.32 30.86
C ARG A 19 -15.40 -11.14 31.57
N VAL A 20 -14.72 -10.03 31.23
CA VAL A 20 -13.48 -9.63 31.91
C VAL A 20 -13.84 -8.66 33.02
N ILE A 21 -13.56 -9.06 34.26
CA ILE A 21 -13.80 -8.25 35.47
C ILE A 21 -12.43 -7.78 35.97
N PRO A 22 -12.10 -6.49 35.86
CA PRO A 22 -10.82 -5.96 36.33
C PRO A 22 -10.77 -6.02 37.88
N GLY A 23 -9.61 -6.41 38.42
CA GLY A 23 -9.35 -6.50 39.87
C GLY A 23 -9.19 -5.14 40.58
N VAL A 24 -9.19 -4.03 39.84
CA VAL A 24 -9.13 -2.65 40.34
C VAL A 24 -10.32 -1.86 39.81
N LYS A 25 -10.73 -0.80 40.51
CA LYS A 25 -11.85 0.08 40.09
C LYS A 25 -11.61 0.72 38.74
N VAL A 26 -11.92 -0.02 37.67
CA VAL A 26 -11.98 0.49 36.29
C VAL A 26 -13.45 0.63 35.91
N ARG A 27 -13.80 1.74 35.22
CA ARG A 27 -15.21 2.12 34.94
C ARG A 27 -15.92 1.26 33.90
N SER A 28 -15.28 0.26 33.29
CA SER A 28 -15.89 -0.56 32.25
C SER A 28 -15.58 -2.06 32.42
N ASN A 29 -16.63 -2.88 32.41
CA ASN A 29 -16.52 -4.31 32.19
C ASN A 29 -16.54 -4.57 30.67
N VAL A 30 -15.66 -5.43 30.19
CA VAL A 30 -15.70 -5.90 28.80
C VAL A 30 -16.41 -7.26 28.80
N SER A 31 -17.48 -7.34 28.01
CA SER A 31 -18.19 -8.59 27.76
C SER A 31 -18.19 -8.88 26.26
N LYS A 32 -17.93 -10.14 25.88
CA LYS A 32 -17.97 -10.60 24.49
C LYS A 32 -18.68 -11.94 24.42
N PHE A 33 -19.60 -12.09 23.46
CA PHE A 33 -20.20 -13.38 23.16
C PHE A 33 -19.26 -14.19 22.26
N LEU A 34 -19.12 -15.46 22.55
CA LEU A 34 -18.28 -16.42 21.84
C LEU A 34 -19.12 -17.64 21.48
N TYR A 35 -18.99 -18.11 20.27
CA TYR A 35 -19.52 -19.41 19.85
C TYR A 35 -18.40 -20.43 19.88
N SER A 36 -18.61 -21.54 20.55
CA SER A 36 -17.83 -22.76 20.43
C SER A 36 -18.60 -23.69 19.52
N THR A 37 -18.10 -23.94 18.33
CA THR A 37 -18.75 -24.74 17.31
C THR A 37 -17.72 -25.47 16.44
N CYS A 38 -18.08 -26.63 15.94
CA CYS A 38 -17.29 -27.37 14.94
C CYS A 38 -17.46 -26.82 13.52
N PHE A 39 -18.30 -25.81 13.31
CA PHE A 39 -18.58 -25.28 11.99
C PHE A 39 -17.68 -24.10 11.64
N LYS A 40 -17.16 -24.08 10.42
CA LYS A 40 -16.68 -22.89 9.73
C LYS A 40 -17.61 -22.60 8.57
N VAL A 41 -18.16 -21.39 8.57
CA VAL A 41 -19.07 -20.92 7.52
C VAL A 41 -18.30 -20.02 6.59
N LEU A 42 -18.31 -20.33 5.31
CA LEU A 42 -17.79 -19.52 4.24
C LEU A 42 -18.97 -19.06 3.37
N THR A 43 -18.90 -17.84 2.88
CA THR A 43 -19.90 -17.30 1.95
C THR A 43 -19.23 -16.64 0.77
N ARG A 44 -19.89 -16.71 -0.37
CA ARG A 44 -19.50 -15.98 -1.56
C ARG A 44 -20.73 -15.55 -2.36
N SER A 45 -20.57 -14.48 -3.12
CA SER A 45 -21.50 -14.10 -4.15
C SER A 45 -21.14 -14.82 -5.45
N LEU A 46 -22.14 -15.27 -6.17
CA LEU A 46 -22.01 -15.88 -7.48
C LEU A 46 -22.66 -14.97 -8.54
N PRO A 47 -22.31 -15.14 -9.84
CA PRO A 47 -22.99 -14.44 -10.92
C PRO A 47 -24.50 -14.68 -10.89
N SER A 48 -25.27 -13.83 -11.57
CA SER A 48 -26.73 -13.94 -11.70
C SER A 48 -27.51 -13.82 -10.39
N ASN A 49 -27.01 -12.96 -9.48
CA ASN A 49 -27.66 -12.69 -8.19
C ASN A 49 -27.86 -13.94 -7.32
N LEU A 50 -26.89 -14.83 -7.35
CA LEU A 50 -26.82 -16.01 -6.49
C LEU A 50 -25.81 -15.82 -5.37
N SER A 51 -26.07 -16.44 -4.24
CA SER A 51 -25.14 -16.60 -3.12
C SER A 51 -24.92 -18.07 -2.81
N GLU A 52 -23.73 -18.39 -2.34
CA GLU A 52 -23.38 -19.72 -1.87
C GLU A 52 -22.85 -19.66 -0.45
N VAL A 53 -23.29 -20.61 0.34
CA VAL A 53 -22.74 -20.88 1.68
C VAL A 53 -22.09 -22.25 1.67
N ALA A 54 -20.85 -22.34 2.13
CA ALA A 54 -20.17 -23.61 2.37
C ALA A 54 -19.93 -23.80 3.88
N ILE A 55 -20.25 -24.97 4.39
CA ILE A 55 -20.03 -25.35 5.78
C ILE A 55 -18.95 -26.41 5.82
N LEU A 56 -17.86 -26.08 6.51
CA LEU A 56 -16.70 -26.94 6.67
C LEU A 56 -16.48 -27.25 8.16
N ASP A 57 -15.89 -28.39 8.44
CA ASP A 57 -15.37 -28.69 9.77
C ASP A 57 -14.23 -27.70 10.12
N ALA A 58 -14.36 -27.04 11.27
CA ALA A 58 -13.44 -25.95 11.65
C ALA A 58 -11.99 -26.42 11.86
N MET A 59 -11.78 -27.69 12.20
CA MET A 59 -10.44 -28.21 12.48
C MET A 59 -9.77 -28.81 11.25
N SER A 60 -10.49 -29.63 10.50
CA SER A 60 -9.97 -30.37 9.34
C SER A 60 -10.21 -29.67 8.00
N GLY A 61 -11.24 -28.79 7.91
CA GLY A 61 -11.69 -28.19 6.68
C GLY A 61 -12.55 -29.12 5.81
N GLN A 62 -12.90 -30.33 6.30
CA GLN A 62 -13.74 -31.27 5.58
C GLN A 62 -15.14 -30.70 5.34
N PRO A 63 -15.71 -30.80 4.13
CA PRO A 63 -17.08 -30.40 3.85
C PRO A 63 -18.10 -31.15 4.72
N LEU A 64 -19.07 -30.44 5.28
CA LEU A 64 -20.09 -31.02 6.15
C LEU A 64 -21.44 -31.09 5.45
N GLN A 65 -21.83 -32.32 5.08
CA GLN A 65 -23.16 -32.62 4.54
C GLN A 65 -24.22 -32.66 5.66
N GLY A 66 -25.44 -32.25 5.31
CA GLY A 66 -26.59 -32.40 6.20
C GLY A 66 -26.69 -31.34 7.29
N VAL A 67 -25.96 -30.22 7.17
CA VAL A 67 -26.13 -29.06 8.05
C VAL A 67 -27.33 -28.26 7.59
N VAL A 68 -28.26 -27.97 8.50
CA VAL A 68 -29.44 -27.16 8.23
C VAL A 68 -29.11 -25.70 8.40
N LEU A 69 -29.32 -24.91 7.34
CA LEU A 69 -29.17 -23.46 7.32
C LEU A 69 -30.54 -22.81 7.39
N SER A 70 -30.73 -21.86 8.31
CA SER A 70 -31.95 -21.07 8.41
C SER A 70 -31.58 -19.59 8.27
N PHE A 71 -32.26 -18.88 7.36
CA PHE A 71 -32.01 -17.47 7.02
C PHE A 71 -33.13 -16.61 7.59
N PHE A 72 -32.76 -15.49 8.21
CA PHE A 72 -33.68 -14.62 8.94
C PHE A 72 -33.58 -13.17 8.47
N ASP A 73 -34.72 -12.45 8.56
CA ASP A 73 -34.79 -11.00 8.36
C ASP A 73 -34.45 -10.20 9.65
N ARG A 74 -34.61 -8.87 9.56
CA ARG A 74 -34.38 -7.95 10.72
C ARG A 74 -35.35 -8.14 11.87
N GLN A 75 -36.53 -8.73 11.62
CA GLN A 75 -37.57 -9.02 12.60
C GLN A 75 -37.47 -10.43 13.17
N ASN A 76 -36.36 -11.15 12.90
CA ASN A 76 -36.14 -12.54 13.28
C ASN A 76 -37.16 -13.53 12.66
N LYS A 77 -37.82 -13.14 11.56
CA LYS A 77 -38.68 -14.05 10.80
C LYS A 77 -37.79 -14.91 9.90
N GLN A 78 -37.99 -16.23 9.98
CA GLN A 78 -37.33 -17.18 9.09
C GLN A 78 -37.87 -17.05 7.68
N LEU A 79 -36.98 -16.83 6.73
CA LEU A 79 -37.35 -16.63 5.30
C LEU A 79 -36.99 -17.82 4.43
N LEU A 80 -35.91 -18.54 4.74
CA LEU A 80 -35.43 -19.68 3.96
C LEU A 80 -34.84 -20.73 4.88
N THR A 81 -35.02 -22.01 4.53
CA THR A 81 -34.28 -23.13 5.12
C THR A 81 -33.70 -23.96 3.99
N ALA A 82 -32.45 -24.37 4.13
CA ALA A 82 -31.76 -25.23 3.18
C ALA A 82 -30.79 -26.16 3.91
N THR A 83 -30.45 -27.28 3.26
CA THR A 83 -29.53 -28.28 3.86
C THR A 83 -28.31 -28.45 2.95
N THR A 84 -27.12 -28.50 3.53
CA THR A 84 -25.89 -28.66 2.77
C THR A 84 -25.80 -30.01 2.08
N ASN A 85 -25.34 -29.99 0.81
CA ASN A 85 -25.09 -31.16 -0.02
C ASN A 85 -23.80 -31.91 0.42
N THR A 86 -23.38 -32.90 -0.37
CA THR A 86 -22.15 -33.70 -0.12
C THR A 86 -20.87 -32.88 -0.14
N GLU A 87 -20.88 -31.73 -0.82
CA GLU A 87 -19.76 -30.76 -0.86
C GLU A 87 -19.87 -29.71 0.28
N GLY A 88 -20.80 -29.88 1.21
CA GLY A 88 -21.05 -28.93 2.30
C GLY A 88 -21.67 -27.60 1.84
N LYS A 89 -22.25 -27.52 0.64
CA LYS A 89 -22.68 -26.27 0.00
C LYS A 89 -24.19 -26.14 -0.09
N VAL A 90 -24.65 -24.88 -0.06
CA VAL A 90 -26.02 -24.46 -0.42
C VAL A 90 -25.93 -23.24 -1.30
N GLN A 91 -26.63 -23.24 -2.43
CA GLN A 91 -26.79 -22.08 -3.30
C GLN A 91 -28.25 -21.58 -3.21
N PHE A 92 -28.42 -20.27 -3.21
CA PHE A 92 -29.71 -19.61 -3.11
C PHE A 92 -29.70 -18.25 -3.79
N ALA A 93 -30.86 -17.72 -4.15
CA ALA A 93 -30.99 -16.38 -4.70
C ALA A 93 -30.63 -15.34 -3.63
N SER A 94 -29.74 -14.42 -3.97
CA SER A 94 -29.37 -13.30 -3.09
C SER A 94 -30.57 -12.41 -2.79
N SER A 95 -30.72 -11.94 -1.57
CA SER A 95 -31.82 -11.05 -1.19
C SER A 95 -31.37 -10.12 -0.06
N GLU A 96 -31.66 -8.82 -0.20
CA GLU A 96 -31.44 -7.81 0.85
C GLU A 96 -32.27 -8.07 2.12
N LYS A 97 -33.26 -8.95 2.05
CA LYS A 97 -34.09 -9.34 3.19
C LYS A 97 -33.36 -10.22 4.16
N TYR A 98 -32.36 -11.00 3.72
CA TYR A 98 -31.57 -11.84 4.60
C TYR A 98 -30.65 -11.01 5.48
N ARG A 99 -30.80 -11.11 6.80
CA ARG A 99 -29.99 -10.37 7.76
C ARG A 99 -28.92 -11.19 8.41
N TYR A 100 -29.26 -12.41 8.79
CA TYR A 100 -28.33 -13.37 9.37
C TYR A 100 -28.80 -14.81 9.05
N LEU A 101 -27.89 -15.75 9.23
CA LEU A 101 -28.22 -17.17 9.14
C LEU A 101 -27.78 -17.91 10.39
N THR A 102 -28.41 -19.05 10.66
CA THR A 102 -27.95 -20.05 11.60
C THR A 102 -27.62 -21.34 10.89
N ALA A 103 -26.60 -22.05 11.37
CA ALA A 103 -26.21 -23.38 10.89
C ALA A 103 -26.37 -24.36 12.03
N ALA A 104 -27.05 -25.47 11.83
CA ALA A 104 -27.32 -26.47 12.87
C ALA A 104 -27.15 -27.91 12.36
N LYS A 105 -26.50 -28.76 13.18
CA LYS A 105 -26.40 -30.22 12.98
C LYS A 105 -26.27 -30.90 14.30
N GLY A 106 -27.26 -31.74 14.65
CA GLY A 106 -27.33 -32.33 16.01
C GLY A 106 -27.46 -31.25 17.08
N ASN A 107 -26.61 -31.30 18.09
CA ASN A 107 -26.56 -30.31 19.18
C ASN A 107 -25.65 -29.10 18.90
N ASP A 108 -24.95 -29.08 17.80
CA ASP A 108 -24.10 -27.95 17.40
C ASP A 108 -24.89 -26.94 16.60
N THR A 109 -24.85 -25.69 17.06
CA THR A 109 -25.50 -24.56 16.37
C THR A 109 -24.55 -23.39 16.35
N ALA A 110 -24.31 -22.85 15.17
CA ALA A 110 -23.53 -21.63 14.97
C ALA A 110 -24.40 -20.52 14.38
N MET A 111 -24.21 -19.32 14.86
CA MET A 111 -24.74 -18.11 14.25
C MET A 111 -23.53 -17.24 13.83
N PRO A 112 -22.96 -17.48 12.67
CA PRO A 112 -21.88 -16.65 12.17
C PRO A 112 -22.34 -15.20 12.06
N GLN A 113 -21.51 -14.26 12.51
CA GLN A 113 -21.71 -12.85 12.19
C GLN A 113 -21.47 -12.67 10.70
N MET A 114 -22.52 -12.92 9.93
CA MET A 114 -22.45 -12.71 8.50
C MET A 114 -23.32 -11.51 8.16
N TYR A 115 -22.68 -10.52 7.66
CA TYR A 115 -23.35 -9.57 6.82
C TYR A 115 -23.50 -10.25 5.46
N LEU A 116 -24.66 -10.92 5.24
CA LEU A 116 -25.12 -11.20 3.89
C LEU A 116 -25.48 -9.83 3.28
N TRP A 117 -24.49 -9.11 2.86
CA TRP A 117 -24.72 -7.95 2.03
C TRP A 117 -25.21 -8.48 0.69
N GLY A 118 -26.55 -8.48 0.54
CA GLY A 118 -27.15 -8.40 -0.77
C GLY A 118 -26.92 -6.99 -1.32
N GLY A 119 -25.70 -6.54 -1.33
CA GLY A 119 -25.27 -5.46 -2.18
C GLY A 119 -24.92 -6.14 -3.47
N ASP A 120 -25.50 -5.68 -4.58
CA ASP A 120 -24.77 -5.71 -5.82
C ASP A 120 -23.34 -5.31 -5.45
N TYR A 121 -22.42 -6.29 -5.30
CA TYR A 121 -21.10 -6.03 -5.75
C TYR A 121 -21.31 -5.75 -7.24
N ASN A 122 -21.65 -4.51 -7.50
CA ASN A 122 -21.32 -3.90 -8.74
C ASN A 122 -19.80 -4.04 -8.77
N PHE A 123 -19.26 -5.15 -9.29
CA PHE A 123 -18.13 -5.07 -10.19
C PHE A 123 -18.51 -3.87 -11.03
N ALA A 124 -17.85 -2.73 -10.76
CA ALA A 124 -18.24 -1.46 -11.36
C ALA A 124 -18.57 -1.82 -12.80
N ASP A 125 -19.85 -1.66 -13.15
CA ASP A 125 -20.30 -2.10 -14.47
C ASP A 125 -19.52 -1.23 -15.44
N HIS A 126 -18.30 -1.68 -15.73
CA HIS A 126 -17.37 -0.99 -16.60
C HIS A 126 -17.92 -0.83 -18.01
N SER A 127 -19.11 -1.42 -18.27
CA SER A 127 -19.87 -1.19 -19.49
C SER A 127 -20.59 0.18 -19.48
N LYS A 128 -20.80 0.80 -18.31
CA LYS A 128 -21.42 2.13 -18.24
C LYS A 128 -20.36 3.21 -18.36
N PRO A 129 -20.57 4.16 -19.27
CA PRO A 129 -19.64 5.26 -19.42
C PRO A 129 -19.66 6.17 -18.19
N VAL A 130 -18.50 6.74 -17.88
CA VAL A 130 -18.39 7.80 -16.88
C VAL A 130 -18.32 9.14 -17.62
N SER A 131 -19.29 10.01 -17.36
CA SER A 131 -19.25 11.38 -17.88
C SER A 131 -18.19 12.18 -17.16
N VAL A 132 -17.30 12.82 -17.89
CA VAL A 132 -16.18 13.63 -17.38
C VAL A 132 -16.17 14.98 -18.12
N VAL A 133 -15.89 16.05 -17.39
CA VAL A 133 -15.58 17.35 -17.96
C VAL A 133 -14.17 17.75 -17.54
N THR A 134 -13.26 17.81 -18.50
CA THR A 134 -11.90 18.30 -18.27
C THR A 134 -11.88 19.82 -18.46
N LEU A 135 -11.48 20.55 -17.40
CA LEU A 135 -11.35 22.01 -17.43
C LEU A 135 -9.88 22.40 -17.59
N LEU A 136 -9.60 23.25 -18.54
CA LEU A 136 -8.28 23.81 -18.85
C LEU A 136 -8.35 25.34 -18.71
N THR A 137 -7.28 25.93 -18.18
CA THR A 137 -7.13 27.39 -18.05
C THR A 137 -5.85 27.84 -18.75
N ASP A 138 -5.82 29.10 -19.24
CA ASP A 138 -4.64 29.68 -19.90
C ASP A 138 -3.45 29.82 -18.95
N ARG A 139 -3.69 29.90 -17.64
CA ARG A 139 -2.67 29.98 -16.58
C ARG A 139 -3.10 29.19 -15.36
N SER A 140 -2.18 28.96 -14.45
CA SER A 140 -2.43 28.39 -13.12
C SER A 140 -2.45 29.44 -12.00
N VAL A 141 -1.82 30.61 -12.25
CA VAL A 141 -1.70 31.74 -11.32
C VAL A 141 -2.16 33.02 -11.99
N TYR A 142 -2.98 33.80 -11.28
CA TYR A 142 -3.56 35.06 -11.74
C TYR A 142 -3.40 36.14 -10.68
N ARG A 143 -3.46 37.41 -11.10
CA ARG A 143 -3.61 38.55 -10.18
C ARG A 143 -5.08 38.94 -10.06
N PRO A 144 -5.49 39.57 -8.94
CA PRO A 144 -6.78 40.25 -8.86
C PRO A 144 -7.02 41.14 -10.08
N GLY A 145 -8.24 41.15 -10.59
CA GLY A 145 -8.65 41.93 -11.76
C GLY A 145 -8.27 41.30 -13.13
N GLN A 146 -7.51 40.22 -13.19
CA GLN A 146 -7.22 39.54 -14.46
C GLN A 146 -8.39 38.66 -14.93
N THR A 147 -8.42 38.41 -16.24
CA THR A 147 -9.38 37.50 -16.86
C THR A 147 -8.82 36.09 -16.90
N VAL A 148 -9.61 35.13 -16.44
CA VAL A 148 -9.35 33.69 -16.54
C VAL A 148 -10.06 33.17 -17.78
N TYR A 149 -9.31 32.65 -18.73
CA TYR A 149 -9.85 31.97 -19.91
C TYR A 149 -9.93 30.49 -19.63
N VAL A 150 -11.14 29.93 -19.81
CA VAL A 150 -11.42 28.53 -19.51
C VAL A 150 -11.89 27.80 -20.77
N LYS A 151 -11.37 26.61 -21.01
CA LYS A 151 -11.88 25.63 -21.98
C LYS A 151 -12.33 24.38 -21.24
N GLY A 152 -13.56 23.94 -21.47
CA GLY A 152 -14.10 22.67 -21.02
C GLY A 152 -14.21 21.68 -22.17
N ILE A 153 -13.91 20.42 -21.92
CA ILE A 153 -14.12 19.30 -22.84
C ILE A 153 -14.94 18.24 -22.10
N ALA A 154 -16.16 18.00 -22.58
CA ALA A 154 -17.07 17.01 -22.02
C ALA A 154 -17.06 15.73 -22.86
N TYR A 155 -16.89 14.60 -22.22
CA TYR A 155 -16.86 13.29 -22.86
C TYR A 155 -17.35 12.19 -21.93
N GLU A 156 -17.81 11.10 -22.53
CA GLU A 156 -18.07 9.84 -21.87
C GLU A 156 -16.85 8.94 -22.02
N GLN A 157 -16.32 8.48 -20.91
CA GLN A 157 -15.19 7.55 -20.88
C GLN A 157 -15.69 6.12 -20.70
N TYR A 158 -15.33 5.27 -21.64
CA TYR A 158 -15.46 3.82 -21.61
C TYR A 158 -14.10 3.18 -21.30
N PRO A 159 -14.03 1.88 -20.96
CA PRO A 159 -12.74 1.20 -20.70
C PRO A 159 -11.73 1.32 -21.86
N ASP A 160 -12.24 1.23 -23.11
CA ASP A 160 -11.41 1.15 -24.32
C ASP A 160 -11.58 2.34 -25.26
N SER A 161 -12.44 3.31 -24.94
CA SER A 161 -12.75 4.45 -25.82
C SER A 161 -13.26 5.66 -25.06
N ALA A 162 -13.31 6.80 -25.74
CA ALA A 162 -13.96 8.00 -25.24
C ALA A 162 -14.76 8.66 -26.34
N HIS A 163 -15.96 9.14 -26.03
CA HIS A 163 -16.87 9.82 -26.95
C HIS A 163 -17.22 11.21 -26.43
N VAL A 164 -17.08 12.22 -27.26
CA VAL A 164 -17.40 13.61 -26.87
C VAL A 164 -18.91 13.79 -26.69
N ILE A 165 -19.29 14.64 -25.73
CA ILE A 165 -20.68 14.99 -25.46
C ILE A 165 -20.98 16.33 -26.13
N ALA A 166 -21.64 16.29 -27.28
CA ALA A 166 -22.02 17.47 -28.05
C ALA A 166 -23.41 18.00 -27.65
N GLY A 167 -23.59 19.30 -27.74
CA GLY A 167 -24.90 19.94 -27.58
C GLY A 167 -25.51 19.96 -26.17
N GLN A 168 -24.75 19.53 -25.16
CA GLN A 168 -25.21 19.52 -23.76
C GLN A 168 -24.93 20.84 -23.03
N GLU A 169 -25.83 21.24 -22.15
CA GLU A 169 -25.67 22.42 -21.31
C GLU A 169 -24.94 22.08 -20.01
N TYR A 170 -24.01 22.96 -19.63
CA TYR A 170 -23.24 22.92 -18.38
C TYR A 170 -23.30 24.27 -17.69
N THR A 171 -23.38 24.28 -16.38
CA THR A 171 -23.16 25.48 -15.59
C THR A 171 -21.75 25.47 -15.05
N LEU A 172 -20.91 26.42 -15.44
CA LEU A 172 -19.56 26.60 -14.93
C LEU A 172 -19.55 27.72 -13.90
N THR A 173 -19.15 27.39 -12.68
CA THR A 173 -19.14 28.31 -11.52
C THR A 173 -17.71 28.60 -11.11
N LEU A 174 -17.40 29.89 -10.90
CA LEU A 174 -16.16 30.35 -10.28
C LEU A 174 -16.44 30.68 -8.81
N SER A 175 -15.67 30.09 -7.89
CA SER A 175 -15.74 30.37 -6.46
C SER A 175 -14.40 30.91 -5.93
N ASP A 176 -14.46 31.77 -4.91
CA ASP A 176 -13.29 32.39 -4.28
C ASP A 176 -12.54 31.43 -3.32
N ALA A 177 -11.52 31.95 -2.63
CA ALA A 177 -10.71 31.20 -1.67
C ALA A 177 -11.51 30.70 -0.44
N ASN A 178 -12.69 31.29 -0.13
CA ASN A 178 -13.60 30.87 0.93
C ASN A 178 -14.69 29.92 0.41
N GLY A 179 -14.70 29.59 -0.87
CA GLY A 179 -15.71 28.76 -1.50
C GLY A 179 -17.01 29.51 -1.86
N GLN A 180 -17.01 30.84 -1.77
CA GLN A 180 -18.17 31.65 -2.16
C GLN A 180 -18.24 31.80 -3.68
N GLU A 181 -19.42 31.61 -4.25
CA GLU A 181 -19.66 31.81 -5.67
C GLU A 181 -19.44 33.28 -6.07
N ILE A 182 -18.56 33.55 -7.01
CA ILE A 182 -18.30 34.87 -7.60
C ILE A 182 -19.15 35.03 -8.85
N SER A 183 -19.21 34.03 -9.68
CA SER A 183 -19.89 34.09 -10.98
C SER A 183 -20.20 32.69 -11.50
N ALA A 184 -21.33 32.55 -12.18
CA ALA A 184 -21.71 31.32 -12.88
C ALA A 184 -22.13 31.64 -14.33
N LYS A 185 -21.79 30.76 -15.26
CA LYS A 185 -22.14 30.86 -16.69
C LYS A 185 -22.75 29.57 -17.18
N LYS A 186 -23.87 29.67 -17.90
CA LYS A 186 -24.48 28.56 -18.64
C LYS A 186 -23.83 28.47 -20.02
N LEU A 187 -23.29 27.32 -20.36
CA LEU A 187 -22.49 27.07 -21.55
C LEU A 187 -23.01 25.82 -22.24
N ARG A 188 -22.90 25.76 -23.56
CA ARG A 188 -23.31 24.59 -24.34
C ARG A 188 -22.11 24.06 -25.13
N THR A 189 -21.92 22.75 -25.10
CA THR A 189 -20.85 22.10 -25.87
C THR A 189 -21.13 22.16 -27.38
N ASN A 190 -20.09 22.38 -28.14
CA ASN A 190 -20.12 22.31 -29.62
C ASN A 190 -20.01 20.84 -30.08
N ASP A 191 -19.91 20.63 -31.41
CA ASP A 191 -19.81 19.30 -32.04
C ASP A 191 -18.59 18.49 -31.59
N PHE A 192 -17.55 19.16 -31.06
CA PHE A 192 -16.35 18.55 -30.49
C PHE A 192 -16.45 18.33 -28.96
N GLY A 193 -17.64 18.46 -28.38
CA GLY A 193 -17.83 18.34 -26.94
C GLY A 193 -17.18 19.45 -26.11
N SER A 194 -16.80 20.58 -26.73
CA SER A 194 -16.08 21.64 -26.03
C SER A 194 -16.89 22.92 -25.86
N PHE A 195 -16.60 23.65 -24.77
CA PHE A 195 -17.09 25.00 -24.52
C PHE A 195 -15.97 25.90 -24.03
N THR A 196 -16.16 27.21 -24.12
CA THR A 196 -15.22 28.21 -23.62
C THR A 196 -15.95 29.23 -22.74
N ALA A 197 -15.24 29.76 -21.74
CA ALA A 197 -15.74 30.82 -20.88
C ALA A 197 -14.60 31.76 -20.46
N GLU A 198 -14.98 32.97 -20.07
CA GLU A 198 -14.07 33.98 -19.53
C GLU A 198 -14.64 34.46 -18.20
N PHE A 199 -13.80 34.56 -17.16
CA PHE A 199 -14.17 35.10 -15.87
C PHE A 199 -13.23 36.24 -15.50
N VAL A 200 -13.75 37.41 -15.23
CA VAL A 200 -12.96 38.52 -14.68
C VAL A 200 -12.90 38.35 -13.16
N LEU A 201 -11.70 38.23 -12.63
CA LEU A 201 -11.49 38.15 -11.19
C LEU A 201 -11.77 39.49 -10.53
N PRO A 202 -12.29 39.54 -9.29
CA PRO A 202 -12.44 40.76 -8.54
C PRO A 202 -11.12 41.50 -8.41
N SER A 203 -11.13 42.83 -8.56
CA SER A 203 -9.92 43.65 -8.42
C SER A 203 -9.42 43.74 -6.98
N VAL A 204 -10.29 43.44 -6.01
CA VAL A 204 -9.99 43.32 -4.58
C VAL A 204 -10.58 42.00 -4.10
N CYS A 205 -9.72 41.07 -3.73
CA CYS A 205 -10.11 39.75 -3.21
C CYS A 205 -9.01 39.19 -2.29
N LEU A 206 -9.36 38.19 -1.50
CA LEU A 206 -8.37 37.45 -0.72
C LEU A 206 -7.49 36.64 -1.66
N ASN A 207 -6.19 36.65 -1.39
CA ASN A 207 -5.26 35.73 -2.04
C ASN A 207 -5.57 34.29 -1.63
N GLY A 208 -5.45 33.35 -2.57
CA GLY A 208 -5.66 31.93 -2.29
C GLY A 208 -6.06 31.12 -3.51
N THR A 209 -6.59 29.94 -3.22
CA THR A 209 -7.03 28.99 -4.26
C THR A 209 -8.49 29.25 -4.60
N PHE A 210 -8.75 29.66 -5.84
CA PHE A 210 -10.07 29.77 -6.42
C PHE A 210 -10.41 28.49 -7.17
N SER A 211 -11.69 28.17 -7.28
CA SER A 211 -12.14 26.95 -7.94
C SER A 211 -13.14 27.22 -9.06
N LEU A 212 -12.96 26.48 -10.15
CA LEU A 212 -13.89 26.36 -11.26
C LEU A 212 -14.58 25.02 -11.17
N ASN A 213 -15.90 25.02 -11.05
CA ASN A 213 -16.71 23.82 -10.85
C ASN A 213 -17.79 23.70 -11.91
N THR A 214 -17.99 22.50 -12.41
CA THR A 214 -19.16 22.16 -13.23
C THR A 214 -19.56 20.71 -12.93
N GLN A 215 -20.67 20.25 -13.49
CA GLN A 215 -21.06 18.86 -13.36
C GLN A 215 -19.94 17.94 -13.90
N ASN A 216 -19.40 17.08 -13.04
CA ASN A 216 -18.31 16.14 -13.34
C ASN A 216 -17.00 16.80 -13.79
N GLY A 217 -16.74 18.04 -13.44
CA GLY A 217 -15.51 18.76 -13.75
C GLY A 217 -15.08 19.74 -12.68
N PHE A 218 -13.78 19.77 -12.37
CA PHE A 218 -13.18 20.63 -11.36
C PHE A 218 -11.81 21.15 -11.82
N ARG A 219 -11.52 22.41 -11.54
CA ARG A 219 -10.19 23.02 -11.74
C ARG A 219 -9.92 24.05 -10.67
N SER A 220 -8.74 23.99 -10.05
CA SER A 220 -8.25 25.03 -9.15
C SER A 220 -7.29 25.98 -9.88
N ILE A 221 -7.36 27.26 -9.53
CA ILE A 221 -6.43 28.31 -9.96
C ILE A 221 -5.97 29.07 -8.71
N ARG A 222 -4.80 29.66 -8.77
CA ARG A 222 -4.25 30.46 -7.67
C ARG A 222 -4.38 31.95 -7.99
N VAL A 223 -4.90 32.74 -7.06
CA VAL A 223 -5.03 34.18 -7.21
C VAL A 223 -4.17 34.86 -6.16
N GLU A 224 -3.16 35.61 -6.61
CA GLU A 224 -2.17 36.25 -5.76
C GLU A 224 -1.74 37.60 -6.32
N ASP A 225 -1.65 38.59 -5.44
CA ASP A 225 -1.03 39.89 -5.76
C ASP A 225 0.47 39.80 -5.44
N TYR A 226 1.21 39.15 -6.35
CA TYR A 226 2.65 38.99 -6.17
C TYR A 226 3.41 40.20 -6.70
N LYS A 227 4.33 40.73 -5.89
CA LYS A 227 5.35 41.69 -6.32
C LYS A 227 6.55 40.91 -6.87
N ARG A 228 7.18 41.42 -7.91
CA ARG A 228 8.40 40.82 -8.45
C ARG A 228 9.51 40.94 -7.39
N PRO A 229 10.11 39.84 -6.93
CA PRO A 229 11.17 39.93 -5.93
C PRO A 229 12.36 40.72 -6.48
N THR A 230 13.07 41.43 -5.59
CA THR A 230 14.27 42.22 -5.93
C THR A 230 15.56 41.50 -5.58
N PHE A 231 15.50 40.47 -4.75
CA PHE A 231 16.65 39.67 -4.33
C PHE A 231 16.27 38.19 -4.16
N ASP A 232 17.27 37.33 -4.13
CA ASP A 232 17.13 35.90 -3.98
C ASP A 232 18.03 35.35 -2.85
N ILE A 233 17.61 34.26 -2.24
CA ILE A 233 18.32 33.51 -1.19
C ILE A 233 18.73 32.17 -1.77
N THR A 234 20.02 31.92 -1.89
CA THR A 234 20.55 30.68 -2.45
C THR A 234 21.34 29.92 -1.39
N PHE A 235 20.99 28.65 -1.16
CA PHE A 235 21.79 27.73 -0.40
C PHE A 235 22.86 27.07 -1.25
N GLU A 236 24.04 26.83 -0.69
CA GLU A 236 25.03 25.96 -1.30
C GLU A 236 24.54 24.51 -1.28
N PRO A 237 24.79 23.72 -2.35
CA PRO A 237 24.39 22.33 -2.38
C PRO A 237 25.08 21.52 -1.28
N VAL A 238 24.29 20.76 -0.51
CA VAL A 238 24.79 19.79 0.45
C VAL A 238 25.13 18.50 -0.31
N THR A 239 26.41 18.16 -0.38
CA THR A 239 26.91 17.00 -1.14
C THR A 239 27.30 15.82 -0.27
N GLU A 240 27.47 16.04 1.03
CA GLU A 240 27.92 15.03 1.98
C GLU A 240 26.75 14.23 2.57
N SER A 241 27.07 13.02 3.03
CA SER A 241 26.11 12.14 3.70
C SER A 241 26.27 12.22 5.20
N TYR A 242 25.21 12.57 5.93
CA TYR A 242 25.22 12.77 7.37
C TYR A 242 24.48 11.67 8.12
N ARG A 243 24.83 11.50 9.40
CA ARG A 243 24.15 10.63 10.35
C ARG A 243 23.56 11.44 11.50
N LEU A 244 22.66 10.80 12.23
CA LEU A 244 22.21 11.33 13.52
C LEU A 244 23.39 11.53 14.47
N GLY A 245 23.47 12.71 15.08
CA GLY A 245 24.54 13.14 15.97
C GLY A 245 25.60 14.02 15.29
N ASP A 246 25.63 14.07 13.96
CA ASP A 246 26.54 14.96 13.22
C ASP A 246 26.09 16.43 13.35
N ARG A 247 27.05 17.36 13.19
CA ARG A 247 26.82 18.80 13.07
C ARG A 247 27.19 19.26 11.67
N VAL A 248 26.30 20.01 11.06
CA VAL A 248 26.44 20.51 9.69
C VAL A 248 26.39 22.03 9.71
N GLU A 249 27.24 22.69 8.94
CA GLU A 249 27.16 24.13 8.69
C GLU A 249 26.58 24.37 7.29
N LEU A 250 25.32 24.82 7.25
CA LEU A 250 24.68 25.22 6.01
C LEU A 250 25.16 26.59 5.60
N LYS A 251 25.65 26.69 4.35
CA LYS A 251 26.15 27.92 3.76
C LYS A 251 25.22 28.40 2.65
N GLY A 252 25.24 29.70 2.41
CA GLY A 252 24.51 30.27 1.31
C GLY A 252 24.75 31.77 1.18
N SER A 253 24.05 32.41 0.25
CA SER A 253 24.19 33.83 -0.01
C SER A 253 22.85 34.50 -0.35
N VAL A 254 22.76 35.78 -0.07
CA VAL A 254 21.62 36.64 -0.41
C VAL A 254 22.11 37.76 -1.32
N LYS A 255 21.59 37.80 -2.55
CA LYS A 255 21.98 38.77 -3.58
C LYS A 255 20.77 39.31 -4.31
N THR A 256 20.87 40.58 -4.74
CA THR A 256 19.89 41.13 -5.69
C THR A 256 19.97 40.37 -7.02
N PHE A 257 18.94 40.44 -7.84
CA PHE A 257 18.98 39.86 -9.20
C PHE A 257 20.01 40.53 -10.14
N SER A 258 20.53 41.68 -9.75
CA SER A 258 21.70 42.31 -10.42
C SER A 258 23.05 41.82 -9.89
N GLY A 259 23.06 40.88 -8.95
CA GLY A 259 24.28 40.28 -8.36
C GLY A 259 24.89 41.03 -7.19
N VAL A 260 24.29 42.14 -6.73
CA VAL A 260 24.80 42.91 -5.58
C VAL A 260 24.46 42.17 -4.28
N PRO A 261 25.46 41.87 -3.40
CA PRO A 261 25.19 41.21 -2.14
C PRO A 261 24.45 42.13 -1.15
N LEU A 262 23.50 41.56 -0.39
CA LEU A 262 22.90 42.21 0.76
C LEU A 262 23.86 42.05 1.95
N GLN A 263 24.18 43.17 2.63
CA GLN A 263 25.17 43.19 3.70
C GLN A 263 24.57 43.59 5.03
N ASP A 264 25.09 43.03 6.12
CA ASP A 264 24.72 43.35 7.51
C ASP A 264 23.21 43.29 7.83
N ILE A 265 22.45 42.52 7.04
CA ILE A 265 21.01 42.32 7.23
C ILE A 265 20.81 41.07 8.12
N PRO A 266 19.90 41.12 9.11
CA PRO A 266 19.55 39.96 9.91
C PRO A 266 18.79 38.94 9.06
N VAL A 267 19.21 37.67 9.16
CA VAL A 267 18.57 36.50 8.57
C VAL A 267 17.97 35.66 9.69
N THR A 268 16.67 35.62 9.77
CA THR A 268 15.99 34.73 10.74
C THR A 268 15.89 33.34 10.16
N TYR A 269 16.20 32.33 10.94
CA TYR A 269 16.03 30.95 10.52
C TYR A 269 15.28 30.11 11.54
N THR A 270 14.60 29.09 11.04
CA THR A 270 13.91 28.07 11.85
C THR A 270 14.30 26.69 11.36
N ILE A 271 14.74 25.84 12.30
CA ILE A 271 15.08 24.44 12.02
C ILE A 271 13.98 23.57 12.59
N THR A 272 13.35 22.78 11.74
CA THR A 272 12.35 21.80 12.15
C THR A 272 12.82 20.39 11.83
N ARG A 273 12.47 19.42 12.67
CA ARG A 273 12.72 18.00 12.47
C ARG A 273 11.40 17.26 12.30
N SER A 274 11.31 16.44 11.28
CA SER A 274 10.19 15.51 11.05
C SER A 274 10.71 14.10 10.77
N LEU A 275 10.02 13.08 11.29
CA LEU A 275 10.34 11.70 10.97
C LEU A 275 9.81 11.39 9.57
N TYR A 276 10.69 10.87 8.71
CA TYR A 276 10.27 10.37 7.41
C TYR A 276 9.78 8.92 7.53
N THR A 277 8.49 8.71 7.32
CA THR A 277 7.89 7.38 7.22
C THR A 277 7.02 7.32 5.96
N TRP A 278 6.79 6.12 5.42
CA TRP A 278 5.87 5.93 4.29
C TRP A 278 4.40 6.25 4.66
N ARG A 279 4.07 6.29 5.96
CA ARG A 279 2.76 6.68 6.52
C ARG A 279 2.85 8.10 7.10
N MET A 280 2.97 9.12 6.25
CA MET A 280 3.12 10.53 6.64
C MET A 280 1.88 11.19 7.30
N TRP A 281 0.95 10.44 7.85
CA TRP A 281 -0.27 10.98 8.45
C TRP A 281 -0.08 11.20 9.96
N GLY A 282 0.00 12.48 10.36
CA GLY A 282 -0.19 12.90 11.75
C GLY A 282 1.06 13.18 12.60
N MET A 283 2.26 13.27 12.02
CA MET A 283 3.44 13.71 12.76
C MET A 283 3.71 15.21 12.51
N ASN A 284 3.46 16.04 13.50
CA ASN A 284 3.80 17.45 13.44
C ASN A 284 5.33 17.62 13.51
N PRO A 285 5.92 18.51 12.68
CA PRO A 285 7.34 18.84 12.78
C PRO A 285 7.65 19.43 14.16
N VAL A 286 8.80 19.04 14.71
CA VAL A 286 9.30 19.58 15.98
C VAL A 286 10.27 20.70 15.67
N ILE A 287 10.06 21.89 16.23
CA ILE A 287 10.99 23.01 16.13
C ILE A 287 12.19 22.71 17.04
N LEU A 288 13.39 22.64 16.45
CA LEU A 288 14.64 22.41 17.17
C LEU A 288 15.36 23.71 17.54
N ALA A 289 15.31 24.71 16.66
CA ALA A 289 15.92 26.00 16.86
C ALA A 289 15.17 27.07 16.05
N SER A 290 15.15 28.29 16.58
CA SER A 290 14.76 29.51 15.85
C SER A 290 15.68 30.61 16.34
N ASP A 291 16.49 31.18 15.42
CA ASP A 291 17.53 32.15 15.77
C ASP A 291 17.82 33.09 14.58
N THR A 292 18.76 34.01 14.74
CA THR A 292 19.12 35.01 13.75
C THR A 292 20.64 35.04 13.56
N VAL A 293 21.07 35.02 12.29
CA VAL A 293 22.47 35.31 11.88
C VAL A 293 22.51 36.59 11.07
N ARG A 294 23.68 37.21 10.93
CA ARG A 294 23.88 38.38 10.09
C ARG A 294 24.58 38.03 8.80
N LEU A 295 24.16 38.65 7.70
CA LEU A 295 24.87 38.52 6.43
C LEU A 295 26.25 39.18 6.52
N GLY A 296 27.26 38.47 6.01
CA GLY A 296 28.60 39.00 5.83
C GLY A 296 28.68 40.07 4.74
N VAL A 297 29.86 40.65 4.54
CA VAL A 297 30.11 41.68 3.50
C VAL A 297 29.84 41.18 2.08
N ASP A 298 29.99 39.88 1.84
CA ASP A 298 29.71 39.23 0.54
C ASP A 298 28.27 38.71 0.42
N GLY A 299 27.40 39.07 1.40
CA GLY A 299 26.05 38.59 1.49
C GLY A 299 25.91 37.11 1.91
N ASN A 300 26.99 36.52 2.42
CA ASN A 300 27.00 35.11 2.82
C ASN A 300 26.44 34.91 4.23
N PHE A 301 25.89 33.74 4.49
CA PHE A 301 25.45 33.27 5.80
C PHE A 301 25.96 31.86 6.08
N GLU A 302 26.12 31.53 7.36
CA GLU A 302 26.41 30.18 7.84
C GLU A 302 25.44 29.85 8.99
N ILE A 303 24.80 28.69 8.91
CA ILE A 303 23.80 28.23 9.90
C ILE A 303 24.23 26.88 10.44
N PRO A 304 24.51 26.77 11.76
CA PRO A 304 24.81 25.49 12.37
C PRO A 304 23.53 24.65 12.55
N VAL A 305 23.56 23.41 12.09
CA VAL A 305 22.47 22.45 12.25
C VAL A 305 22.99 21.22 13.00
N ASP A 306 22.52 21.02 14.22
CA ASP A 306 22.79 19.81 15.00
C ASP A 306 21.76 18.73 14.63
N LEU A 307 22.21 17.62 14.04
CA LEU A 307 21.32 16.52 13.60
C LEU A 307 20.99 15.59 14.78
N LYS A 308 20.33 16.13 15.81
CA LYS A 308 20.01 15.40 17.05
C LYS A 308 18.90 14.38 16.85
N PRO A 309 19.08 13.13 17.35
CA PRO A 309 18.02 12.12 17.33
C PRO A 309 16.84 12.52 18.24
N ASP A 310 15.71 11.87 18.05
CA ASP A 310 14.56 12.01 18.94
C ASP A 310 14.67 11.07 20.13
N THR A 311 14.99 11.63 21.29
CA THR A 311 15.09 10.87 22.54
C THR A 311 13.73 10.48 23.13
N SER A 312 12.64 11.08 22.66
CA SER A 312 11.27 10.76 23.11
C SER A 312 10.68 9.51 22.43
N ASN A 313 11.34 9.01 21.37
CA ASN A 313 10.87 7.85 20.62
C ASN A 313 12.00 6.78 20.51
N PRO A 314 12.24 6.00 21.59
CA PRO A 314 13.33 5.04 21.66
C PRO A 314 13.21 3.90 20.64
N ASP A 315 12.01 3.60 20.14
CA ASP A 315 11.79 2.56 19.10
C ASP A 315 12.48 2.87 17.77
N LEU A 316 12.90 4.11 17.56
CA LEU A 316 13.70 4.53 16.41
C LEU A 316 15.21 4.32 16.62
N GLY A 317 15.65 4.09 17.85
CA GLY A 317 17.06 3.83 18.20
C GLY A 317 17.48 2.37 18.07
N ASP A 318 16.60 1.41 18.33
CA ASP A 318 16.92 -0.02 18.45
C ASP A 318 16.19 -0.95 17.45
N GLY A 319 15.25 -0.44 16.67
CA GLY A 319 14.59 -1.23 15.63
C GLY A 319 15.51 -1.49 14.44
N ASP A 320 15.45 -2.70 13.87
CA ASP A 320 16.15 -3.14 12.64
C ASP A 320 15.82 -2.30 11.38
N ASN A 321 15.15 -1.17 11.55
CA ASN A 321 14.64 -0.37 10.45
C ASN A 321 15.67 0.69 10.03
N THR A 322 16.74 0.24 9.35
CA THR A 322 17.79 1.11 8.78
C THR A 322 17.27 2.08 7.72
N SER A 323 16.01 1.95 7.31
CA SER A 323 15.36 2.82 6.32
C SER A 323 14.69 4.05 6.92
N LEU A 324 14.64 4.18 8.26
CA LEU A 324 14.08 5.36 8.91
C LEU A 324 15.14 6.48 9.02
N TYR A 325 14.73 7.67 8.64
CA TYR A 325 15.55 8.88 8.79
C TYR A 325 14.67 10.08 9.12
N TYR A 326 15.33 11.13 9.62
CA TYR A 326 14.69 12.42 9.88
C TYR A 326 15.01 13.41 8.77
N ASP A 327 14.03 14.22 8.43
CA ASP A 327 14.16 15.40 7.58
C ASP A 327 14.30 16.64 8.48
N TYR A 328 15.44 17.32 8.37
CA TYR A 328 15.75 18.56 9.07
C TYR A 328 15.56 19.69 8.07
N LYS A 329 14.42 20.34 8.13
CA LYS A 329 14.09 21.45 7.26
C LYS A 329 14.56 22.75 7.88
N VAL A 330 15.36 23.51 7.13
CA VAL A 330 15.85 24.82 7.51
C VAL A 330 15.18 25.86 6.63
N GLN A 331 14.37 26.70 7.23
CA GLN A 331 13.67 27.79 6.58
C GLN A 331 14.31 29.12 6.96
N LEU A 332 14.63 29.94 5.98
CA LEU A 332 15.18 31.28 6.12
C LEU A 332 14.15 32.35 5.80
N SER A 333 14.25 33.47 6.48
CA SER A 333 13.50 34.70 6.18
C SER A 333 14.44 35.89 6.25
N VAL A 334 14.48 36.67 5.16
CA VAL A 334 15.31 37.87 5.03
C VAL A 334 14.40 39.03 4.65
N THR A 335 14.52 40.13 5.39
CA THR A 335 13.81 41.38 5.07
C THR A 335 14.83 42.46 4.71
N ASN A 336 14.76 42.99 3.50
CA ASN A 336 15.66 44.05 3.08
C ASN A 336 15.28 45.42 3.67
N VAL A 337 16.12 46.42 3.46
CA VAL A 337 15.89 47.81 3.97
C VAL A 337 14.64 48.49 3.39
N ALA A 338 14.10 48.00 2.28
CA ALA A 338 12.84 48.47 1.68
C ALA A 338 11.60 47.78 2.24
N GLY A 339 11.75 46.88 3.24
CA GLY A 339 10.68 46.12 3.86
C GLY A 339 10.19 44.92 3.04
N GLU A 340 10.88 44.54 1.97
CA GLU A 340 10.57 43.32 1.20
C GLU A 340 11.13 42.10 1.94
N THR A 341 10.27 41.11 2.18
CA THR A 341 10.67 39.85 2.81
C THR A 341 10.66 38.71 1.79
N GLN A 342 11.76 37.97 1.73
CA GLN A 342 11.89 36.72 0.98
C GLN A 342 12.17 35.56 1.91
N THR A 343 11.69 34.38 1.55
CA THR A 343 11.92 33.13 2.28
C THR A 343 12.52 32.09 1.33
N SER A 344 13.43 31.29 1.86
CA SER A 344 13.98 30.13 1.16
C SER A 344 14.11 28.97 2.14
N GLU A 345 14.11 27.76 1.63
CA GLU A 345 14.22 26.57 2.47
C GLU A 345 15.13 25.52 1.85
N THR A 346 15.78 24.75 2.71
CA THR A 346 16.53 23.56 2.35
C THR A 346 16.29 22.46 3.36
N SER A 347 16.61 21.21 3.01
CA SER A 347 16.45 20.05 3.89
C SER A 347 17.73 19.24 3.96
N LEU A 348 18.07 18.79 5.17
CA LEU A 348 19.10 17.82 5.46
C LEU A 348 18.45 16.53 5.93
N ARG A 349 18.95 15.39 5.49
CA ARG A 349 18.45 14.09 5.92
C ARG A 349 19.49 13.35 6.72
N ALA A 350 19.13 12.88 7.90
CA ALA A 350 20.00 12.12 8.77
C ALA A 350 19.27 10.89 9.34
N GLY A 351 19.93 9.75 9.26
CA GLY A 351 19.47 8.47 9.79
C GLY A 351 20.53 7.79 10.65
N LYS A 352 20.23 6.60 11.13
CA LYS A 352 21.21 5.74 11.82
C LYS A 352 22.38 5.39 10.88
N THR A 353 22.09 5.30 9.58
CA THR A 353 23.06 5.07 8.50
C THR A 353 23.02 6.22 7.51
N SER A 354 24.13 6.50 6.86
CA SER A 354 24.24 7.49 5.78
C SER A 354 23.82 6.97 4.42
N LEU A 355 23.73 5.64 4.26
CA LEU A 355 23.31 4.94 3.07
C LEU A 355 22.07 4.11 3.34
N LEU A 356 21.23 3.94 2.31
CA LEU A 356 20.11 3.03 2.26
C LEU A 356 20.50 1.86 1.34
N LEU A 357 20.55 0.66 1.90
CA LEU A 357 20.83 -0.57 1.15
C LEU A 357 19.55 -1.39 1.01
N PHE A 358 19.18 -1.74 -0.20
CA PHE A 358 18.01 -2.57 -0.52
C PHE A 358 18.45 -3.80 -1.31
N ALA A 359 17.98 -4.96 -0.91
CA ALA A 359 18.12 -6.19 -1.67
C ALA A 359 16.86 -6.42 -2.53
N ASP A 360 16.91 -6.00 -3.80
CA ASP A 360 15.83 -6.22 -4.75
C ASP A 360 15.96 -7.61 -5.35
N ILE A 361 15.42 -8.55 -4.63
CA ILE A 361 15.35 -9.96 -4.97
C ILE A 361 13.99 -10.49 -4.53
N SER A 362 13.42 -11.45 -5.26
CA SER A 362 12.19 -12.12 -4.83
C SER A 362 12.36 -12.80 -3.48
N GLY A 363 11.36 -12.74 -2.62
CA GLY A 363 11.33 -13.51 -1.36
C GLY A 363 11.05 -14.99 -1.57
N LEU A 364 10.53 -15.38 -2.74
CA LEU A 364 10.27 -16.77 -3.13
C LEU A 364 10.89 -16.99 -4.50
N ILE A 365 11.75 -17.98 -4.64
CA ILE A 365 12.64 -18.18 -5.78
C ILE A 365 12.62 -19.64 -6.21
N CYS A 366 12.25 -19.89 -7.47
CA CYS A 366 12.52 -21.14 -8.12
C CYS A 366 14.01 -21.20 -8.49
N LYS A 367 14.77 -22.08 -7.85
CA LYS A 367 16.22 -22.17 -8.05
C LYS A 367 16.62 -22.77 -9.41
N ASP A 368 15.67 -23.35 -10.15
CA ASP A 368 15.87 -23.86 -11.51
C ASP A 368 15.88 -22.74 -12.55
N ASP A 369 15.28 -21.60 -12.22
CA ASP A 369 15.28 -20.41 -13.05
C ASP A 369 16.59 -19.63 -12.93
N SER A 370 16.77 -18.64 -13.81
CA SER A 370 17.86 -17.66 -13.67
C SER A 370 17.54 -16.68 -12.56
N VAL A 371 18.18 -16.86 -11.41
CA VAL A 371 17.97 -15.99 -10.25
C VAL A 371 18.73 -14.69 -10.43
N LYS A 372 18.00 -13.60 -10.51
CA LYS A 372 18.54 -12.25 -10.65
C LYS A 372 18.25 -11.41 -9.41
N ALA A 373 19.20 -10.55 -9.04
CA ALA A 373 19.01 -9.56 -7.99
C ALA A 373 19.77 -8.28 -8.30
N THR A 374 19.32 -7.20 -7.70
CA THR A 374 20.04 -5.92 -7.67
C THR A 374 20.13 -5.45 -6.23
N PHE A 375 21.36 -5.14 -5.79
CA PHE A 375 21.56 -4.48 -4.50
C PHE A 375 21.61 -2.98 -4.73
N ARG A 376 20.50 -2.28 -4.48
CA ARG A 376 20.43 -0.84 -4.64
C ARG A 376 20.99 -0.15 -3.42
N VAL A 377 21.91 0.77 -3.68
CA VAL A 377 22.47 1.66 -2.65
C VAL A 377 22.19 3.10 -3.04
N ASN A 378 21.51 3.80 -2.15
CA ASN A 378 21.21 5.22 -2.29
C ASN A 378 21.72 5.98 -1.06
N ASN A 379 22.04 7.25 -1.23
CA ASN A 379 22.12 8.15 -0.08
C ASN A 379 20.72 8.48 0.44
N LEU A 380 20.62 9.23 1.54
CA LEU A 380 19.33 9.61 2.13
C LEU A 380 18.51 10.56 1.23
N ASP A 381 19.14 11.21 0.25
CA ASP A 381 18.46 12.00 -0.79
C ASP A 381 17.96 11.15 -1.96
N ARG A 382 18.00 9.81 -1.81
CA ARG A 382 17.60 8.83 -2.82
C ARG A 382 18.41 8.87 -4.11
N LYS A 383 19.59 9.49 -4.09
CA LYS A 383 20.53 9.44 -5.22
C LYS A 383 21.31 8.13 -5.16
N PRO A 384 21.49 7.43 -6.30
CA PRO A 384 22.25 6.19 -6.33
C PRO A 384 23.73 6.45 -6.01
N VAL A 385 24.30 5.54 -5.20
CA VAL A 385 25.71 5.56 -4.79
C VAL A 385 26.36 4.29 -5.30
N SER A 386 27.50 4.42 -5.99
CA SER A 386 28.29 3.30 -6.49
C SER A 386 29.29 2.85 -5.44
N VAL A 387 29.07 1.66 -4.87
CA VAL A 387 29.96 1.02 -3.85
C VAL A 387 30.06 -0.47 -4.11
N GLU A 388 31.17 -1.05 -3.67
CA GLU A 388 31.31 -2.50 -3.61
C GLU A 388 30.74 -3.04 -2.31
N GLY A 389 30.11 -4.21 -2.39
CA GLY A 389 29.49 -4.88 -1.25
C GLY A 389 29.70 -6.38 -1.29
N SER A 390 29.27 -7.01 -0.22
CA SER A 390 29.24 -8.48 -0.10
C SER A 390 27.88 -8.97 0.33
N TYR A 391 27.52 -10.18 -0.05
CA TYR A 391 26.31 -10.85 0.44
C TYR A 391 26.65 -12.23 1.00
N ARG A 392 25.83 -12.69 1.94
CA ARG A 392 25.92 -14.01 2.57
C ARG A 392 24.53 -14.58 2.75
N LEU A 393 24.35 -15.87 2.47
CA LEU A 393 23.13 -16.61 2.74
C LEU A 393 23.36 -17.57 3.88
N PHE A 394 22.47 -17.56 4.86
CA PHE A 394 22.49 -18.47 6.00
C PHE A 394 21.22 -19.29 5.99
N LEU A 395 21.32 -20.61 6.18
CA LEU A 395 20.16 -21.49 6.28
C LEU A 395 19.36 -21.18 7.55
N ILE A 396 18.03 -21.14 7.44
CA ILE A 396 17.11 -21.08 8.57
C ILE A 396 16.55 -22.49 8.78
N SER A 397 16.86 -23.12 9.92
CA SER A 397 16.56 -24.53 10.16
C SER A 397 15.08 -24.83 10.36
N ASP A 398 14.37 -23.98 11.09
CA ASP A 398 12.91 -24.08 11.34
C ASP A 398 12.25 -22.73 11.10
N TYR A 399 12.07 -22.41 9.82
CA TYR A 399 11.48 -21.13 9.44
C TYR A 399 10.03 -21.03 9.86
N GLN A 400 9.70 -19.98 10.62
CA GLN A 400 8.35 -19.63 11.03
C GLN A 400 8.00 -18.21 10.58
N LYS A 401 7.06 -18.07 9.63
CA LYS A 401 6.65 -16.78 9.07
C LYS A 401 6.17 -15.77 10.13
N SER A 402 5.64 -16.24 11.25
CA SER A 402 5.16 -15.41 12.37
C SER A 402 6.26 -14.85 13.25
N LYS A 403 7.47 -15.42 13.21
CA LYS A 403 8.61 -14.97 14.01
C LYS A 403 9.42 -13.88 13.27
N PRO A 404 9.82 -12.80 13.94
CA PRO A 404 10.78 -11.85 13.40
C PRO A 404 12.09 -12.52 12.99
N LEU A 405 12.79 -11.98 11.99
CA LEU A 405 14.02 -12.59 11.46
C LEU A 405 15.11 -12.79 12.53
N LYS A 406 15.21 -11.89 13.52
CA LYS A 406 16.13 -11.98 14.65
C LYS A 406 15.86 -13.15 15.61
N GLU A 407 14.66 -13.71 15.59
CA GLU A 407 14.21 -14.81 16.42
C GLU A 407 14.19 -16.16 15.69
N GLN A 408 14.58 -16.17 14.41
CA GLN A 408 14.71 -17.39 13.59
C GLN A 408 15.98 -18.17 14.00
N ASP A 409 15.93 -19.48 13.84
CA ASP A 409 17.09 -20.36 14.04
C ASP A 409 17.98 -20.35 12.77
N VAL A 410 18.97 -19.48 12.78
CA VAL A 410 19.86 -19.20 11.64
C VAL A 410 21.20 -19.89 11.87
N SER A 411 21.72 -20.59 10.85
CA SER A 411 23.04 -21.25 10.90
C SER A 411 24.18 -20.25 11.17
N ASP A 412 25.20 -20.66 11.92
CA ASP A 412 26.37 -19.82 12.23
C ASP A 412 27.27 -19.59 11.00
N GLN A 413 27.28 -20.54 10.07
CA GLN A 413 28.10 -20.46 8.85
C GLN A 413 27.23 -20.15 7.64
N PRO A 414 27.68 -19.28 6.73
CA PRO A 414 26.96 -19.02 5.50
C PRO A 414 27.01 -20.23 4.58
N ALA A 415 25.86 -20.60 4.01
CA ALA A 415 25.75 -21.63 2.97
C ALA A 415 26.33 -21.14 1.64
N LEU A 416 26.32 -19.83 1.41
CA LEU A 416 26.87 -19.18 0.23
C LEU A 416 27.31 -17.75 0.56
N SER A 417 28.37 -17.28 -0.10
CA SER A 417 28.89 -15.91 -0.01
C SER A 417 29.32 -15.40 -1.38
N GLY A 418 29.24 -14.10 -1.58
CA GLY A 418 29.71 -13.46 -2.79
C GLY A 418 29.87 -11.96 -2.64
N SER A 419 30.33 -11.31 -3.71
CA SER A 419 30.46 -9.85 -3.80
C SER A 419 29.51 -9.29 -4.84
N PHE A 420 29.23 -7.99 -4.75
CA PHE A 420 28.42 -7.26 -5.71
C PHE A 420 28.92 -5.83 -5.89
N ARG A 421 28.54 -5.22 -7.01
CA ARG A 421 28.61 -3.78 -7.19
C ARG A 421 27.17 -3.24 -7.10
N SER A 422 26.98 -2.18 -6.34
CA SER A 422 25.65 -1.60 -6.14
C SER A 422 25.02 -1.13 -7.44
N ASN A 423 23.69 -1.24 -7.53
CA ASN A 423 22.87 -0.81 -8.67
C ASN A 423 23.13 -1.58 -9.99
N GLU A 424 23.91 -2.67 -9.95
CA GLU A 424 24.11 -3.57 -11.07
C GLU A 424 23.32 -4.88 -10.87
N GLU A 425 22.79 -5.44 -11.97
CA GLU A 425 22.12 -6.75 -11.92
C GLU A 425 23.15 -7.87 -11.78
N ILE A 426 22.90 -8.77 -10.85
CA ILE A 426 23.71 -9.97 -10.62
C ILE A 426 22.90 -11.20 -10.96
N LEU A 427 23.55 -12.14 -11.65
CA LEU A 427 23.02 -13.47 -11.95
C LEU A 427 23.62 -14.49 -10.98
N PHE A 428 22.77 -15.16 -10.21
CA PHE A 428 23.19 -16.18 -9.25
C PHE A 428 23.09 -17.59 -9.84
N SER A 429 24.22 -18.17 -10.27
CA SER A 429 24.28 -19.54 -10.78
C SER A 429 24.38 -20.61 -9.68
N ASP A 430 25.02 -20.27 -8.55
CA ASP A 430 25.33 -21.22 -7.48
C ASP A 430 24.16 -21.55 -6.56
N TRP A 431 23.11 -20.77 -6.59
CA TRP A 431 21.91 -21.02 -5.78
C TRP A 431 21.19 -22.32 -6.13
N LYS A 432 21.36 -22.80 -7.37
CA LYS A 432 20.85 -24.10 -7.81
C LYS A 432 21.39 -25.29 -6.98
N LYS A 433 22.56 -25.12 -6.38
CA LYS A 433 23.23 -26.17 -5.57
C LYS A 433 22.70 -26.21 -4.13
N LEU A 434 22.01 -25.18 -3.70
CA LEU A 434 21.49 -25.09 -2.34
C LEU A 434 20.25 -25.99 -2.16
N PRO A 435 20.03 -26.60 -0.97
CA PRO A 435 18.77 -27.26 -0.64
C PRO A 435 17.58 -26.34 -0.76
N SER A 436 16.40 -26.88 -1.06
CA SER A 436 15.14 -26.13 -0.91
C SER A 436 14.91 -25.80 0.56
N GLY A 437 14.49 -24.56 0.88
CA GLY A 437 14.33 -24.10 2.26
C GLY A 437 14.39 -22.59 2.39
N ALA A 438 14.32 -22.09 3.62
CA ALA A 438 14.43 -20.67 3.92
C ALA A 438 15.87 -20.27 4.23
N TYR A 439 16.26 -19.09 3.75
CA TYR A 439 17.57 -18.51 3.98
C TYR A 439 17.46 -17.06 4.43
N LYS A 440 18.35 -16.67 5.33
CA LYS A 440 18.62 -15.29 5.67
C LYS A 440 19.68 -14.75 4.71
N LEU A 441 19.31 -13.83 3.84
CA LEU A 441 20.23 -13.05 3.02
C LEU A 441 20.67 -11.82 3.82
N VAL A 442 21.99 -11.64 3.97
CA VAL A 442 22.61 -10.47 4.55
C VAL A 442 23.49 -9.82 3.50
N ALA A 443 23.11 -8.63 3.06
CA ALA A 443 23.92 -7.79 2.18
C ALA A 443 24.63 -6.72 3.03
N SER A 444 25.88 -6.40 2.69
CA SER A 444 26.70 -5.45 3.45
C SER A 444 27.48 -4.54 2.51
N VAL A 445 27.48 -3.24 2.80
CA VAL A 445 28.30 -2.22 2.16
C VAL A 445 28.99 -1.36 3.22
N LYS A 446 29.97 -0.55 2.83
CA LYS A 446 30.58 0.47 3.69
C LYS A 446 30.32 1.85 3.10
N ASP A 447 30.04 2.81 3.97
CA ASP A 447 29.96 4.21 3.57
C ASP A 447 31.36 4.83 3.36
N ASP A 448 31.41 6.11 2.98
CA ASP A 448 32.63 6.90 2.76
C ASP A 448 33.54 7.02 3.98
N GLN A 449 33.00 6.81 5.18
CA GLN A 449 33.73 6.80 6.45
C GLN A 449 34.09 5.37 6.91
N GLY A 450 33.87 4.35 6.05
CA GLY A 450 34.15 2.95 6.35
C GLY A 450 33.17 2.28 7.30
N ARG A 451 32.05 2.93 7.64
CA ARG A 451 31.03 2.40 8.54
C ARG A 451 30.13 1.43 7.79
N LYS A 452 29.86 0.28 8.40
CA LYS A 452 29.08 -0.81 7.80
C LYS A 452 27.59 -0.46 7.77
N VAL A 453 26.94 -0.81 6.63
CA VAL A 453 25.50 -0.76 6.43
C VAL A 453 25.04 -2.12 5.95
N ASP A 454 24.12 -2.73 6.67
CA ASP A 454 23.56 -4.05 6.36
C ASP A 454 22.10 -3.96 5.93
N ALA A 455 21.70 -4.86 5.03
CA ALA A 455 20.31 -5.15 4.72
C ALA A 455 20.07 -6.65 4.86
N GLU A 456 18.98 -7.02 5.51
CA GLU A 456 18.59 -8.40 5.75
C GLU A 456 17.28 -8.72 5.07
N LYS A 457 17.17 -9.93 4.49
CA LYS A 457 15.94 -10.40 3.86
C LYS A 457 15.83 -11.92 3.98
N VAL A 458 14.62 -12.42 4.19
CA VAL A 458 14.33 -13.83 4.03
C VAL A 458 14.08 -14.14 2.56
N VAL A 459 14.74 -15.15 2.05
CA VAL A 459 14.49 -15.73 0.73
C VAL A 459 14.19 -17.22 0.89
N ILE A 460 13.16 -17.70 0.21
CA ILE A 460 12.75 -19.11 0.22
C ILE A 460 13.08 -19.69 -1.15
N LEU A 461 13.93 -20.70 -1.17
CA LEU A 461 14.34 -21.42 -2.37
C LEU A 461 13.52 -22.70 -2.50
N PHE A 462 13.03 -23.00 -3.70
CA PHE A 462 12.41 -24.29 -4.04
C PHE A 462 12.85 -24.74 -5.42
N ALA A 463 12.72 -26.05 -5.70
CA ALA A 463 12.93 -26.63 -7.02
C ALA A 463 11.58 -26.93 -7.69
N SER A 464 11.53 -26.90 -9.01
CA SER A 464 10.32 -27.20 -9.78
C SER A 464 9.83 -28.65 -9.63
N ASP A 465 10.70 -29.57 -9.18
CA ASP A 465 10.40 -30.95 -8.91
C ASP A 465 10.13 -31.28 -7.43
N ASP A 466 10.15 -30.28 -6.55
CA ASP A 466 9.77 -30.43 -5.14
C ASP A 466 8.34 -30.97 -5.03
N LYS A 467 8.13 -31.97 -4.16
CA LYS A 467 6.83 -32.60 -3.94
C LYS A 467 6.05 -32.01 -2.76
N ARG A 468 6.69 -31.16 -1.98
CA ARG A 468 6.15 -30.48 -0.81
C ARG A 468 6.68 -29.06 -0.70
N PRO A 469 6.00 -28.17 0.02
CA PRO A 469 6.51 -26.82 0.28
C PRO A 469 7.91 -26.85 0.89
N PRO A 470 8.81 -25.95 0.48
CA PRO A 470 10.19 -25.93 0.96
C PRO A 470 10.31 -25.52 2.44
N VAL A 471 9.26 -24.94 3.01
CA VAL A 471 9.17 -24.54 4.41
C VAL A 471 7.79 -24.89 4.97
N SER A 472 7.72 -25.08 6.29
CA SER A 472 6.44 -25.36 6.97
C SER A 472 5.53 -24.13 6.91
N MET A 473 4.46 -24.23 6.10
CA MET A 473 3.43 -23.18 6.02
C MET A 473 2.10 -23.76 5.55
N PRO A 474 0.99 -23.29 6.13
CA PRO A 474 -0.34 -23.81 5.78
C PRO A 474 -0.72 -23.59 4.33
N LEU A 475 -0.37 -22.44 3.76
CA LEU A 475 -0.63 -22.09 2.37
C LEU A 475 0.64 -21.70 1.67
N TRP A 476 0.94 -22.36 0.55
CA TRP A 476 2.06 -22.07 -0.33
C TRP A 476 1.57 -21.93 -1.77
N CYS A 477 1.99 -20.85 -2.45
CA CYS A 477 1.69 -20.60 -3.84
C CYS A 477 2.88 -19.93 -4.53
N TYR A 478 3.20 -20.38 -5.74
CA TYR A 478 4.22 -19.77 -6.58
C TYR A 478 3.75 -19.67 -8.03
N GLU A 479 3.72 -18.46 -8.55
CA GLU A 479 3.31 -18.14 -9.91
C GLU A 479 4.55 -18.06 -10.81
N VAL A 480 4.72 -19.05 -11.70
CA VAL A 480 5.82 -19.09 -12.67
C VAL A 480 5.50 -18.18 -13.86
N ASN A 481 4.31 -18.39 -14.44
CA ASN A 481 3.79 -17.61 -15.55
C ASN A 481 2.28 -17.49 -15.44
N THR A 482 1.81 -16.28 -15.22
CA THR A 482 0.37 -15.96 -15.16
C THR A 482 -0.14 -15.28 -16.42
N ARG A 483 0.77 -14.95 -17.38
CA ARG A 483 0.39 -14.41 -18.69
C ARG A 483 0.52 -15.50 -19.73
N PHE A 484 -0.60 -15.92 -20.32
CA PHE A 484 -0.68 -17.06 -21.22
C PHE A 484 -1.22 -16.72 -22.60
N ASP A 485 -0.78 -17.46 -23.59
CA ASP A 485 -1.25 -17.47 -24.98
C ASP A 485 -1.21 -18.91 -25.53
N ALA A 486 -1.45 -19.09 -26.83
CA ALA A 486 -1.48 -20.40 -27.46
C ALA A 486 -0.11 -21.13 -27.40
N ALA A 487 1.00 -20.40 -27.32
CA ALA A 487 2.36 -20.96 -27.30
C ALA A 487 2.93 -21.09 -25.86
N HIS A 488 2.40 -20.30 -24.91
CA HIS A 488 2.92 -20.21 -23.55
C HIS A 488 1.79 -20.45 -22.55
N PRO A 489 1.64 -21.68 -22.04
CA PRO A 489 0.62 -21.98 -21.02
C PRO A 489 0.93 -21.26 -19.72
N ALA A 490 -0.11 -20.92 -18.96
CA ALA A 490 0.07 -20.46 -17.59
C ALA A 490 0.52 -21.61 -16.69
N LEU A 491 1.42 -21.31 -15.78
CA LEU A 491 2.02 -22.29 -14.87
C LEU A 491 2.16 -21.71 -13.48
N PHE A 492 1.64 -22.41 -12.48
CA PHE A 492 1.84 -22.09 -11.07
C PHE A 492 1.81 -23.35 -10.21
N TYR A 493 2.28 -23.21 -8.98
CA TYR A 493 2.28 -24.25 -7.98
C TYR A 493 1.40 -23.82 -6.81
N PHE A 494 0.62 -24.75 -6.28
CA PHE A 494 -0.16 -24.55 -5.07
C PHE A 494 0.01 -25.75 -4.14
N GLY A 495 0.10 -25.53 -2.85
CA GLY A 495 0.24 -26.59 -1.88
C GLY A 495 0.12 -26.17 -0.43
N THR A 496 0.34 -27.14 0.45
CA THR A 496 0.29 -26.98 1.90
C THR A 496 1.26 -27.95 2.56
N SER A 497 1.88 -27.53 3.67
CA SER A 497 2.63 -28.43 4.55
C SER A 497 1.74 -29.09 5.63
N GLU A 498 0.45 -28.68 5.71
CA GLU A 498 -0.52 -29.33 6.59
C GLU A 498 -0.92 -30.71 6.04
N LYS A 499 -1.24 -31.63 6.95
CA LYS A 499 -1.72 -32.97 6.60
C LYS A 499 -3.24 -32.98 6.51
N ASP A 500 -3.78 -33.83 5.64
CA ASP A 500 -5.20 -34.10 5.53
C ASP A 500 -6.05 -32.80 5.38
N THR A 501 -5.72 -32.03 4.32
CA THR A 501 -6.31 -30.71 4.07
C THR A 501 -7.25 -30.76 2.86
N TYR A 502 -8.50 -30.33 3.04
CA TYR A 502 -9.47 -30.22 1.98
C TYR A 502 -9.52 -28.79 1.44
N VAL A 503 -9.20 -28.60 0.17
CA VAL A 503 -9.12 -27.29 -0.48
C VAL A 503 -10.20 -27.17 -1.54
N LEU A 504 -11.08 -26.17 -1.38
CA LEU A 504 -12.05 -25.79 -2.41
C LEU A 504 -11.31 -24.96 -3.46
N MET A 505 -11.31 -25.46 -4.69
CA MET A 505 -10.75 -24.78 -5.84
C MET A 505 -11.87 -24.42 -6.80
N ASP A 506 -11.95 -23.16 -7.21
CA ASP A 506 -12.91 -22.67 -8.17
C ASP A 506 -12.21 -21.92 -9.31
N VAL A 507 -12.71 -22.10 -10.54
CA VAL A 507 -12.19 -21.44 -11.74
C VAL A 507 -13.29 -20.57 -12.36
N PHE A 508 -12.95 -19.31 -12.62
CA PHE A 508 -13.85 -18.32 -13.22
C PHE A 508 -13.27 -17.74 -14.50
N CYS A 509 -14.15 -17.44 -15.47
CA CYS A 509 -13.84 -16.63 -16.63
C CYS A 509 -14.77 -15.41 -16.62
N GLY A 510 -14.25 -14.23 -16.27
CA GLY A 510 -15.09 -13.09 -15.96
C GLY A 510 -16.12 -13.44 -14.88
N ASN A 511 -17.40 -13.22 -15.19
CA ASN A 511 -18.52 -13.56 -14.30
C ASN A 511 -19.03 -15.00 -14.44
N LYS A 512 -18.38 -15.83 -15.24
CA LYS A 512 -18.81 -17.21 -15.45
C LYS A 512 -17.99 -18.17 -14.61
N HIS A 513 -18.64 -18.91 -13.72
CA HIS A 513 -18.05 -20.03 -13.01
C HIS A 513 -17.88 -21.21 -13.96
N LEU A 514 -16.66 -21.71 -14.14
CA LEU A 514 -16.33 -22.79 -15.10
C LEU A 514 -16.20 -24.14 -14.41
N GLU A 515 -15.54 -24.19 -13.27
CA GLU A 515 -15.18 -25.44 -12.59
C GLU A 515 -15.11 -25.23 -11.08
N SER A 516 -15.51 -26.24 -10.32
CA SER A 516 -15.31 -26.37 -8.87
C SER A 516 -14.71 -27.75 -8.59
N LYS A 517 -13.63 -27.78 -7.82
CA LYS A 517 -12.96 -29.01 -7.38
C LYS A 517 -12.73 -29.01 -5.89
N LEU A 518 -12.88 -30.15 -5.25
CA LEU A 518 -12.39 -30.40 -3.92
C LEU A 518 -11.06 -31.16 -4.03
N LEU A 519 -9.96 -30.49 -3.68
CA LEU A 519 -8.64 -31.12 -3.62
C LEU A 519 -8.41 -31.64 -2.21
N HIS A 520 -7.78 -32.82 -2.12
CA HIS A 520 -7.33 -33.37 -0.85
C HIS A 520 -5.80 -33.43 -0.85
N LEU A 521 -5.18 -32.55 -0.05
CA LEU A 521 -3.74 -32.37 0.00
C LEU A 521 -3.19 -32.77 1.36
N SER A 522 -1.97 -33.32 1.39
CA SER A 522 -1.30 -33.71 2.62
C SER A 522 0.20 -33.55 2.46
N ASP A 523 0.76 -32.49 3.06
CA ASP A 523 2.18 -32.11 2.93
C ASP A 523 2.65 -32.25 1.46
N SER A 524 1.94 -31.57 0.56
CA SER A 524 2.10 -31.78 -0.87
C SER A 524 2.03 -30.48 -1.65
N LEU A 525 2.68 -30.51 -2.82
CA LEU A 525 2.75 -29.46 -3.80
C LEU A 525 2.20 -29.97 -5.13
N VAL A 526 1.26 -29.24 -5.70
CA VAL A 526 0.62 -29.55 -6.97
C VAL A 526 1.00 -28.50 -8.00
N ARG A 527 1.42 -28.96 -9.18
CA ARG A 527 1.70 -28.14 -10.34
C ARG A 527 0.43 -28.00 -11.17
N PHE A 528 0.01 -26.77 -11.43
CA PHE A 528 -1.12 -26.43 -12.28
C PHE A 528 -0.62 -25.82 -13.57
N GLU A 529 -1.09 -26.36 -14.71
CA GLU A 529 -0.77 -25.86 -16.04
C GLU A 529 -2.07 -25.64 -16.83
N TYR A 530 -2.27 -24.40 -17.30
CA TYR A 530 -3.45 -23.99 -18.05
C TYR A 530 -3.04 -23.55 -19.46
N PRO A 531 -3.29 -24.37 -20.51
CA PRO A 531 -3.14 -23.92 -21.88
C PRO A 531 -4.23 -22.88 -22.19
N TYR A 532 -3.87 -21.84 -22.92
CA TYR A 532 -4.84 -20.83 -23.35
C TYR A 532 -5.89 -21.44 -24.31
N ARG A 533 -7.13 -21.02 -24.14
CA ARG A 533 -8.26 -21.30 -25.02
C ARG A 533 -9.00 -20.03 -25.34
N GLU A 534 -9.48 -19.84 -26.55
CA GLU A 534 -10.25 -18.64 -26.92
C GLU A 534 -11.48 -18.38 -26.03
N ALA A 535 -12.11 -19.47 -25.54
CA ALA A 535 -13.25 -19.39 -24.62
C ALA A 535 -12.91 -18.73 -23.28
N TYR A 536 -11.61 -18.54 -22.96
CA TYR A 536 -11.16 -17.86 -21.75
C TYR A 536 -11.08 -16.32 -21.89
N GLY A 537 -11.33 -15.79 -23.12
CA GLY A 537 -11.34 -14.36 -23.37
C GLY A 537 -10.07 -13.66 -22.84
N ASN A 538 -10.24 -12.73 -21.92
CA ASN A 538 -9.13 -11.98 -21.32
C ASN A 538 -8.37 -12.73 -20.22
N GLY A 539 -8.88 -13.88 -19.74
CA GLY A 539 -8.20 -14.69 -18.73
C GLY A 539 -9.11 -15.48 -17.81
N LEU A 540 -8.49 -16.07 -16.78
CA LEU A 540 -9.15 -16.87 -15.76
C LEU A 540 -8.78 -16.36 -14.36
N GLY A 541 -9.73 -16.37 -13.43
CA GLY A 541 -9.51 -16.29 -12.00
C GLY A 541 -9.60 -17.68 -11.37
N ILE A 542 -8.61 -18.07 -10.58
CA ILE A 542 -8.59 -19.34 -9.86
C ILE A 542 -8.49 -19.03 -8.38
N THR A 543 -9.43 -19.52 -7.58
CA THR A 543 -9.43 -19.33 -6.14
C THR A 543 -9.25 -20.66 -5.43
N PHE A 544 -8.43 -20.66 -4.38
CA PHE A 544 -8.23 -21.77 -3.46
C PHE A 544 -8.64 -21.31 -2.07
N VAL A 545 -9.55 -22.03 -1.44
CA VAL A 545 -10.03 -21.72 -0.08
C VAL A 545 -10.03 -23.00 0.74
N PHE A 546 -9.46 -22.93 1.93
CA PHE A 546 -9.54 -24.04 2.87
C PHE A 546 -9.53 -23.54 4.31
N VAL A 547 -9.93 -24.43 5.22
CA VAL A 547 -9.97 -24.17 6.66
C VAL A 547 -9.03 -25.12 7.36
N ARG A 548 -8.24 -24.60 8.28
CA ARG A 548 -7.40 -25.42 9.17
C ARG A 548 -7.35 -24.81 10.56
N LYS A 549 -7.66 -25.61 11.59
CA LYS A 549 -7.65 -25.17 13.00
C LYS A 549 -8.42 -23.85 13.22
N GLY A 550 -9.58 -23.72 12.59
CA GLY A 550 -10.45 -22.55 12.68
C GLY A 550 -10.04 -21.34 11.84
N VAL A 551 -8.86 -21.37 11.20
CA VAL A 551 -8.37 -20.29 10.34
C VAL A 551 -8.76 -20.57 8.89
N VAL A 552 -9.25 -19.55 8.19
CA VAL A 552 -9.49 -19.58 6.73
C VAL A 552 -8.22 -19.15 6.01
N TYR A 553 -7.83 -19.93 5.03
CA TYR A 553 -6.76 -19.62 4.10
C TYR A 553 -7.33 -19.45 2.71
N GLU A 554 -6.94 -18.39 2.04
CA GLU A 554 -7.43 -18.04 0.70
C GLU A 554 -6.26 -17.60 -0.18
N GLN A 555 -6.27 -18.10 -1.41
CA GLN A 555 -5.32 -17.68 -2.45
C GLN A 555 -6.07 -17.50 -3.77
N GLU A 556 -5.85 -16.39 -4.41
CA GLU A 556 -6.29 -16.11 -5.77
C GLU A 556 -5.10 -16.12 -6.73
N VAL A 557 -5.27 -16.74 -7.89
CA VAL A 557 -4.34 -16.72 -9.01
C VAL A 557 -5.06 -16.18 -10.23
N SER A 558 -4.62 -15.05 -10.74
CA SER A 558 -5.21 -14.41 -11.93
C SER A 558 -4.36 -14.70 -13.16
N LEU A 559 -4.93 -15.47 -14.10
CA LEU A 559 -4.30 -15.78 -15.38
C LEU A 559 -4.80 -14.81 -16.45
N ILE A 560 -3.90 -14.05 -17.05
CA ILE A 560 -4.23 -12.95 -17.98
C ILE A 560 -3.74 -13.32 -19.38
N LYS A 561 -4.58 -13.11 -20.40
CA LYS A 561 -4.19 -13.27 -21.80
C LYS A 561 -2.99 -12.37 -22.10
N ARG A 562 -1.94 -12.94 -22.72
CA ARG A 562 -0.80 -12.19 -23.23
C ARG A 562 -1.24 -11.39 -24.46
N LEU A 563 -0.99 -10.07 -24.45
CA LEU A 563 -1.27 -9.17 -25.58
C LEU A 563 -0.20 -9.30 -26.65
#